data_438b7f576e7cdcf86a7ad04e723b3725
#
_entry.id   438b7f576e7cdcf86a7ad04e723b3725
#
_cell.length_a   1.000
_cell.length_b   1.000
_cell.length_c   1.000
_cell.angle_alpha   90.00
_cell.angle_beta   90.00
_cell.angle_gamma   90.00
#
_symmetry.space_group_name_H-M   'P 1'
#
loop_
_entity.id
_entity.type
_entity.pdbx_description
1 polymer ?
#
loop_
_entity_poly.entity_id
_entity_poly.type
_entity_poly.pdbx_seq_one_letter_code
_entity_poly.pdbx_strand_id
1 'polypeptide(L)'
;MLVVDEAHNFGAYNLSRKLNENIQYRLALSATLERHGDEEGTQALYDYFGEKCIEYDLQRAIKEDKLTPYYYYPCVVHLTEEELKRYRELSAKLKKQCHVDSSGKVTMSEQGKKIAIERARLIAGAENKVYLLKKIISEKYLKDTHMLIYCGAARNYNPSLDSSETDEEGERQIVSVSKMLGNELGMKVTHFTSAESAQERSRIKTQFANADPYQAIVAIKCLDEGVNIPSIKTAFILASSTNPKEYIQRRGRVLRKYKGKKFAVIYDFVTLPTAIDDVQYGSDGSNFDLSLVKREMVRMKEFGEISMNPADTDKLISELSDAYGMDIIDLDEGVYDYE
;
A
#
# COMPACT_ATOMS: atom_id res chain seq x y z
N MET A 1 30.10 4.06 -18.55
CA MET A 1 29.02 3.19 -18.06
C MET A 1 28.01 4.04 -17.30
N LEU A 2 26.72 3.86 -17.57
CA LEU A 2 25.62 4.49 -16.84
C LEU A 2 24.87 3.41 -16.05
N VAL A 3 24.66 3.64 -14.77
CA VAL A 3 23.78 2.83 -13.91
C VAL A 3 22.67 3.73 -13.42
N VAL A 4 21.43 3.31 -13.65
CA VAL A 4 20.23 4.08 -13.25
C VAL A 4 19.44 3.23 -12.29
N ASP A 5 19.33 3.71 -11.05
CA ASP A 5 18.43 3.15 -10.04
C ASP A 5 17.02 3.77 -10.20
N GLU A 6 15.99 3.01 -9.85
CA GLU A 6 14.57 3.37 -10.09
C GLU A 6 14.34 3.80 -11.56
N ALA A 7 14.90 3.01 -12.50
CA ALA A 7 14.95 3.34 -13.92
C ALA A 7 13.58 3.57 -14.56
N HIS A 8 12.50 2.96 -14.00
CA HIS A 8 11.12 3.20 -14.46
C HIS A 8 10.73 4.68 -14.47
N ASN A 9 11.35 5.55 -13.64
CA ASN A 9 11.08 6.99 -13.66
C ASN A 9 11.53 7.63 -14.99
N PHE A 10 12.54 7.08 -15.64
CA PHE A 10 13.07 7.58 -16.90
C PHE A 10 12.22 7.23 -18.14
N GLY A 11 11.18 6.42 -17.99
CA GLY A 11 10.16 6.28 -19.01
C GLY A 11 9.27 7.52 -19.15
N ALA A 12 9.23 8.42 -18.16
CA ALA A 12 8.48 9.67 -18.28
C ALA A 12 9.11 10.60 -19.31
N TYR A 13 8.28 11.21 -20.18
CA TYR A 13 8.69 12.06 -21.30
C TYR A 13 9.79 13.08 -20.98
N ASN A 14 9.70 13.78 -19.84
CA ASN A 14 10.69 14.78 -19.44
C ASN A 14 12.02 14.18 -18.95
N LEU A 15 12.01 12.95 -18.45
CA LEU A 15 13.20 12.28 -17.93
C LEU A 15 13.89 11.42 -19.00
N SER A 16 13.12 10.82 -19.90
CA SER A 16 13.67 10.03 -21.02
C SER A 16 14.64 10.86 -21.88
N ARG A 17 14.32 12.15 -22.08
CA ARG A 17 15.19 13.09 -22.81
C ARG A 17 16.55 13.38 -22.15
N LYS A 18 16.73 13.02 -20.88
CA LYS A 18 18.01 13.17 -20.17
C LYS A 18 18.94 11.98 -20.38
N LEU A 19 18.43 10.91 -20.96
CA LEU A 19 19.23 9.73 -21.28
C LEU A 19 20.15 10.04 -22.47
N ASN A 20 21.43 9.83 -22.28
CA ASN A 20 22.45 10.16 -23.29
C ASN A 20 22.77 8.92 -24.15
N GLU A 21 22.44 8.97 -25.42
CA GLU A 21 22.63 7.89 -26.38
C GLU A 21 24.10 7.52 -26.64
N ASN A 22 25.04 8.43 -26.38
CA ASN A 22 26.45 8.18 -26.56
C ASN A 22 27.08 7.24 -25.52
N ILE A 23 26.30 6.86 -24.49
CA ILE A 23 26.79 5.93 -23.45
C ILE A 23 26.60 4.49 -23.92
N GLN A 24 27.69 3.77 -24.12
CA GLN A 24 27.69 2.40 -24.65
C GLN A 24 27.20 1.36 -23.62
N TYR A 25 27.65 1.46 -22.36
CA TYR A 25 27.32 0.48 -21.33
C TYR A 25 26.23 1.09 -20.41
N ARG A 26 25.09 0.46 -20.38
CA ARG A 26 23.90 0.94 -19.68
C ARG A 26 23.32 -0.16 -18.81
N LEU A 27 22.97 0.15 -17.57
CA LEU A 27 22.32 -0.77 -16.64
C LEU A 27 21.16 -0.05 -15.96
N ALA A 28 19.97 -0.60 -16.12
CA ALA A 28 18.76 -0.18 -15.41
C ALA A 28 18.50 -1.10 -14.21
N LEU A 29 18.22 -0.52 -13.06
CA LEU A 29 17.75 -1.22 -11.88
C LEU A 29 16.36 -0.69 -11.54
N SER A 30 15.39 -1.58 -11.39
CA SER A 30 14.01 -1.21 -11.03
C SER A 30 13.30 -2.37 -10.38
N ALA A 31 12.45 -2.10 -9.39
CA ALA A 31 11.56 -3.11 -8.83
C ALA A 31 10.47 -3.52 -9.83
N THR A 32 10.05 -2.60 -10.70
CA THR A 32 9.10 -2.82 -11.78
C THR A 32 9.57 -2.03 -12.99
N LEU A 33 9.73 -2.68 -14.14
CA LEU A 33 10.08 -1.99 -15.39
C LEU A 33 8.82 -1.50 -16.11
N GLU A 34 7.77 -2.27 -16.05
CA GLU A 34 6.49 -1.93 -16.66
C GLU A 34 5.85 -0.74 -15.95
N ARG A 35 5.54 0.26 -16.74
CA ARG A 35 4.89 1.49 -16.27
C ARG A 35 3.40 1.35 -16.53
N HIS A 36 2.66 1.26 -15.46
CA HIS A 36 1.21 1.10 -15.53
C HIS A 36 0.56 2.26 -16.30
N GLY A 37 -0.21 1.93 -17.34
CA GLY A 37 -0.87 2.93 -18.21
C GLY A 37 0.08 3.80 -19.06
N ASP A 38 1.37 3.41 -19.18
CA ASP A 38 2.38 4.13 -19.97
C ASP A 38 3.26 3.13 -20.76
N GLU A 39 2.65 2.52 -21.76
CA GLU A 39 3.32 1.57 -22.64
C GLU A 39 4.46 2.21 -23.43
N GLU A 40 4.25 3.46 -23.90
CA GLU A 40 5.29 4.21 -24.63
C GLU A 40 6.51 4.46 -23.74
N GLY A 41 6.29 4.85 -22.48
CA GLY A 41 7.37 5.03 -21.52
C GLY A 41 8.08 3.74 -21.17
N THR A 42 7.36 2.62 -21.11
CA THR A 42 7.92 1.27 -20.92
C THR A 42 8.78 0.89 -22.09
N GLN A 43 8.29 1.06 -23.31
CA GLN A 43 9.04 0.75 -24.54
C GLN A 43 10.32 1.60 -24.64
N ALA A 44 10.24 2.89 -24.32
CA ALA A 44 11.41 3.77 -24.31
C ALA A 44 12.53 3.31 -23.35
N LEU A 45 12.15 2.66 -22.23
CA LEU A 45 13.15 2.06 -21.33
C LEU A 45 13.83 0.85 -21.97
N TYR A 46 13.07 -0.05 -22.59
CA TYR A 46 13.61 -1.20 -23.30
C TYR A 46 14.49 -0.79 -24.49
N ASP A 47 14.07 0.21 -25.25
CA ASP A 47 14.84 0.74 -26.40
C ASP A 47 16.19 1.32 -25.94
N TYR A 48 16.23 1.96 -24.80
CA TYR A 48 17.46 2.58 -24.30
C TYR A 48 18.36 1.62 -23.54
N PHE A 49 17.83 0.78 -22.64
CA PHE A 49 18.61 -0.10 -21.77
C PHE A 49 18.77 -1.52 -22.32
N GLY A 50 17.94 -1.93 -23.28
CA GLY A 50 17.89 -3.29 -23.81
C GLY A 50 16.95 -4.20 -23.00
N GLU A 51 17.03 -5.49 -23.29
CA GLU A 51 16.17 -6.49 -22.66
C GLU A 51 16.50 -6.74 -21.18
N LYS A 52 15.52 -7.23 -20.46
CA LYS A 52 15.64 -7.63 -19.05
C LYS A 52 16.60 -8.81 -18.91
N CYS A 53 17.77 -8.56 -18.36
CA CYS A 53 18.84 -9.56 -18.25
C CYS A 53 18.74 -10.44 -16.99
N ILE A 54 18.10 -9.94 -15.92
CA ILE A 54 17.91 -10.69 -14.67
C ILE A 54 16.64 -10.25 -13.96
N GLU A 55 15.97 -11.20 -13.35
CA GLU A 55 14.88 -10.98 -12.40
C GLU A 55 15.27 -11.54 -11.04
N TYR A 56 15.14 -10.69 -10.03
CA TYR A 56 15.44 -11.05 -8.64
C TYR A 56 14.27 -10.66 -7.76
N ASP A 57 13.25 -11.52 -7.75
CA ASP A 57 12.00 -11.30 -7.03
C ASP A 57 12.13 -11.53 -5.52
N LEU A 58 11.08 -11.21 -4.78
CA LEU A 58 11.03 -11.38 -3.33
C LEU A 58 11.09 -12.85 -2.92
N GLN A 59 10.48 -13.75 -3.69
CA GLN A 59 10.49 -15.19 -3.39
C GLN A 59 11.91 -15.74 -3.46
N ARG A 60 12.65 -15.41 -4.51
CA ARG A 60 14.06 -15.79 -4.66
C ARG A 60 14.92 -15.18 -3.55
N ALA A 61 14.70 -13.91 -3.22
CA ALA A 61 15.45 -13.24 -2.15
C ALA A 61 15.22 -13.89 -0.77
N ILE A 62 14.00 -14.36 -0.48
CA ILE A 62 13.70 -15.12 0.74
C ILE A 62 14.37 -16.50 0.69
N LYS A 63 14.23 -17.22 -0.42
CA LYS A 63 14.81 -18.55 -0.61
C LYS A 63 16.33 -18.55 -0.50
N GLU A 64 17.00 -17.52 -1.03
CA GLU A 64 18.45 -17.34 -0.96
C GLU A 64 18.91 -16.67 0.35
N ASP A 65 18.05 -16.56 1.35
CA ASP A 65 18.32 -15.96 2.66
C ASP A 65 18.82 -14.51 2.63
N LYS A 66 18.42 -13.73 1.61
CA LYS A 66 18.71 -12.28 1.51
C LYS A 66 17.65 -11.45 2.20
N LEU A 67 16.42 -11.94 2.25
CA LEU A 67 15.32 -11.36 2.99
C LEU A 67 14.80 -12.34 4.03
N THR A 68 14.09 -11.81 5.01
CA THR A 68 13.48 -12.58 6.11
C THR A 68 12.11 -13.12 5.64
N PRO A 69 11.78 -14.41 5.85
CA PRO A 69 10.44 -14.92 5.60
C PRO A 69 9.41 -14.23 6.50
N TYR A 70 8.13 -14.32 6.15
CA TYR A 70 7.09 -13.60 6.88
C TYR A 70 5.77 -14.33 6.95
N TYR A 71 5.01 -14.04 8.02
CA TYR A 71 3.60 -14.35 8.13
C TYR A 71 2.79 -13.16 7.62
N TYR A 72 1.71 -13.43 6.88
CA TYR A 72 0.80 -12.42 6.38
C TYR A 72 -0.61 -12.65 6.92
N TYR A 73 -1.18 -11.62 7.51
CA TYR A 73 -2.52 -11.63 8.09
C TYR A 73 -3.35 -10.52 7.48
N PRO A 74 -4.20 -10.80 6.48
CA PRO A 74 -5.18 -9.84 6.00
C PRO A 74 -6.22 -9.57 7.09
N CYS A 75 -6.39 -8.30 7.43
CA CYS A 75 -7.30 -7.83 8.46
C CYS A 75 -8.49 -7.17 7.79
N VAL A 76 -9.58 -7.91 7.63
CA VAL A 76 -10.78 -7.42 6.97
C VAL A 76 -11.50 -6.43 7.87
N VAL A 77 -11.80 -5.26 7.31
CA VAL A 77 -12.68 -4.23 7.87
C VAL A 77 -13.69 -3.82 6.81
N HIS A 78 -14.83 -3.30 7.21
CA HIS A 78 -15.82 -2.72 6.31
C HIS A 78 -16.00 -1.23 6.57
N LEU A 79 -16.46 -0.52 5.56
CA LEU A 79 -16.82 0.88 5.68
C LEU A 79 -18.04 1.03 6.60
N THR A 80 -18.10 2.11 7.36
CA THR A 80 -19.35 2.49 8.05
C THR A 80 -20.41 2.85 7.02
N GLU A 81 -21.68 2.92 7.41
CA GLU A 81 -22.78 3.29 6.51
C GLU A 81 -22.54 4.67 5.85
N GLU A 82 -22.03 5.61 6.61
CA GLU A 82 -21.72 6.96 6.14
C GLU A 82 -20.53 6.96 5.16
N GLU A 83 -19.47 6.23 5.49
CA GLU A 83 -18.31 6.06 4.62
C GLU A 83 -18.70 5.35 3.33
N LEU A 84 -19.52 4.30 3.38
CA LEU A 84 -20.00 3.57 2.21
C LEU A 84 -20.84 4.47 1.30
N LYS A 85 -21.77 5.25 1.88
CA LYS A 85 -22.55 6.23 1.12
C LYS A 85 -21.63 7.22 0.40
N ARG A 86 -20.65 7.79 1.11
CA ARG A 86 -19.70 8.73 0.54
C ARG A 86 -18.84 8.08 -0.54
N TYR A 87 -18.36 6.85 -0.33
CA TYR A 87 -17.61 6.07 -1.31
C TYR A 87 -18.39 5.91 -2.62
N ARG A 88 -19.66 5.53 -2.54
CA ARG A 88 -20.55 5.37 -3.69
C ARG A 88 -20.80 6.69 -4.42
N GLU A 89 -21.00 7.78 -3.68
CA GLU A 89 -21.14 9.13 -4.27
C GLU A 89 -19.90 9.56 -5.05
N LEU A 90 -18.71 9.38 -4.46
CA LEU A 90 -17.43 9.70 -5.10
C LEU A 90 -17.22 8.82 -6.33
N SER A 91 -17.51 7.53 -6.25
CA SER A 91 -17.38 6.60 -7.37
C SER A 91 -18.30 6.96 -8.54
N ALA A 92 -19.55 7.35 -8.25
CA ALA A 92 -20.48 7.80 -9.27
C ALA A 92 -20.06 9.14 -9.93
N LYS A 93 -19.46 10.06 -9.15
CA LYS A 93 -18.86 11.30 -9.70
C LYS A 93 -17.65 11.00 -10.56
N LEU A 94 -16.78 10.09 -10.12
CA LEU A 94 -15.58 9.69 -10.83
C LEU A 94 -15.89 9.09 -12.19
N LYS A 95 -16.88 8.20 -12.27
CA LYS A 95 -17.34 7.60 -13.54
C LYS A 95 -17.70 8.64 -14.59
N LYS A 96 -18.26 9.79 -14.19
CA LYS A 96 -18.62 10.88 -15.09
C LYS A 96 -17.40 11.69 -15.59
N GLN A 97 -16.24 11.52 -14.96
CA GLN A 97 -15.00 12.23 -15.27
C GLN A 97 -13.99 11.35 -16.03
N CYS A 98 -14.34 10.10 -16.27
CA CYS A 98 -13.56 9.16 -17.06
C CYS A 98 -14.11 9.09 -18.48
N HIS A 99 -13.21 9.10 -19.46
CA HIS A 99 -13.50 8.91 -20.87
C HIS A 99 -12.71 7.72 -21.40
N VAL A 100 -13.39 6.82 -22.10
CA VAL A 100 -12.74 5.70 -22.79
C VAL A 100 -12.58 6.12 -24.25
N ASP A 101 -11.36 6.11 -24.76
CA ASP A 101 -11.10 6.40 -26.18
C ASP A 101 -11.39 5.17 -27.07
N SER A 102 -11.22 5.34 -28.38
CA SER A 102 -11.48 4.29 -29.37
C SER A 102 -10.54 3.09 -29.28
N SER A 103 -9.43 3.21 -28.53
CA SER A 103 -8.46 2.14 -28.26
C SER A 103 -8.76 1.38 -26.96
N GLY A 104 -9.80 1.79 -26.21
CA GLY A 104 -10.11 1.24 -24.88
C GLY A 104 -9.31 1.90 -23.75
N LYS A 105 -8.44 2.87 -24.03
CA LYS A 105 -7.66 3.57 -23.02
C LYS A 105 -8.54 4.55 -22.25
N VAL A 106 -8.52 4.41 -20.94
CA VAL A 106 -9.27 5.31 -20.05
C VAL A 106 -8.43 6.53 -19.73
N THR A 107 -9.02 7.68 -19.94
CA THR A 107 -8.43 8.98 -19.59
C THR A 107 -9.30 9.66 -18.55
N MET A 108 -8.68 10.39 -17.64
CA MET A 108 -9.34 11.04 -16.53
C MET A 108 -9.07 12.52 -16.54
N SER A 109 -10.13 13.31 -16.32
CA SER A 109 -9.98 14.78 -16.19
C SER A 109 -9.21 15.14 -14.92
N GLU A 110 -8.66 16.36 -14.84
CA GLU A 110 -8.02 16.85 -13.60
C GLU A 110 -8.98 16.84 -12.39
N GLN A 111 -10.26 17.10 -12.63
CA GLN A 111 -11.29 16.96 -11.59
C GLN A 111 -11.50 15.49 -11.21
N GLY A 112 -11.45 14.58 -12.18
CA GLY A 112 -11.51 13.14 -11.92
C GLY A 112 -10.36 12.66 -11.04
N LYS A 113 -9.13 13.11 -11.29
CA LYS A 113 -7.97 12.79 -10.46
C LYS A 113 -8.14 13.22 -9.00
N LYS A 114 -8.71 14.42 -8.76
CA LYS A 114 -9.00 14.89 -7.40
C LYS A 114 -10.02 13.99 -6.70
N ILE A 115 -11.09 13.59 -7.40
CA ILE A 115 -12.12 12.70 -6.86
C ILE A 115 -11.54 11.31 -6.57
N ALA A 116 -10.68 10.77 -7.45
CA ALA A 116 -10.01 9.49 -7.24
C ALA A 116 -9.14 9.53 -5.97
N ILE A 117 -8.37 10.59 -5.76
CA ILE A 117 -7.56 10.79 -4.56
C ILE A 117 -8.45 10.87 -3.31
N GLU A 118 -9.57 11.62 -3.35
CA GLU A 118 -10.50 11.72 -2.23
C GLU A 118 -11.11 10.35 -1.89
N ARG A 119 -11.49 9.58 -2.90
CA ARG A 119 -12.00 8.21 -2.74
C ARG A 119 -10.97 7.26 -2.13
N ALA A 120 -9.73 7.31 -2.62
CA ALA A 120 -8.64 6.49 -2.08
C ALA A 120 -8.32 6.86 -0.62
N ARG A 121 -8.37 8.15 -0.28
CA ARG A 121 -8.20 8.64 1.10
C ARG A 121 -9.30 8.15 2.04
N LEU A 122 -10.56 8.13 1.59
CA LEU A 122 -11.68 7.61 2.37
C LEU A 122 -11.43 6.13 2.75
N ILE A 123 -11.05 5.30 1.78
CA ILE A 123 -10.74 3.87 2.01
C ILE A 123 -9.54 3.72 2.96
N ALA A 124 -8.48 4.50 2.74
CA ALA A 124 -7.29 4.46 3.57
C ALA A 124 -7.57 4.88 5.02
N GLY A 125 -8.49 5.82 5.22
CA GLY A 125 -8.88 6.38 6.52
C GLY A 125 -10.03 5.68 7.21
N ALA A 126 -10.55 4.56 6.69
CA ALA A 126 -11.71 3.87 7.24
C ALA A 126 -11.60 3.66 8.76
N GLU A 127 -12.62 4.09 9.50
CA GLU A 127 -12.65 4.18 10.97
C GLU A 127 -12.39 2.82 11.63
N ASN A 128 -13.00 1.78 11.09
CA ASN A 128 -12.88 0.42 11.60
C ASN A 128 -11.43 -0.11 11.60
N LYS A 129 -10.52 0.47 10.81
CA LYS A 129 -9.09 0.10 10.83
C LYS A 129 -8.43 0.44 12.15
N VAL A 130 -8.69 1.64 12.66
CA VAL A 130 -8.10 2.09 13.94
C VAL A 130 -8.65 1.27 15.11
N TYR A 131 -9.94 0.95 15.07
CA TYR A 131 -10.56 0.08 16.06
C TYR A 131 -9.95 -1.33 16.07
N LEU A 132 -9.82 -1.96 14.90
CA LEU A 132 -9.24 -3.29 14.78
C LEU A 132 -7.74 -3.30 15.15
N LEU A 133 -6.99 -2.27 14.75
CA LEU A 133 -5.59 -2.08 15.17
C LEU A 133 -5.47 -2.06 16.70
N LYS A 134 -6.29 -1.25 17.36
CA LYS A 134 -6.32 -1.18 18.84
C LYS A 134 -6.56 -2.53 19.46
N LYS A 135 -7.55 -3.27 18.95
CA LYS A 135 -7.87 -4.62 19.41
C LYS A 135 -6.67 -5.56 19.28
N ILE A 136 -6.07 -5.65 18.10
CA ILE A 136 -4.92 -6.56 17.85
C ILE A 136 -3.74 -6.20 18.74
N ILE A 137 -3.42 -4.92 18.87
CA ILE A 137 -2.27 -4.48 19.69
C ILE A 137 -2.55 -4.73 21.17
N SER A 138 -3.73 -4.41 21.67
CA SER A 138 -4.08 -4.62 23.08
C SER A 138 -4.06 -6.09 23.48
N GLU A 139 -4.46 -7.00 22.59
CA GLU A 139 -4.50 -8.44 22.88
C GLU A 139 -3.12 -9.12 22.75
N LYS A 140 -2.29 -8.69 21.81
CA LYS A 140 -1.12 -9.46 21.41
C LYS A 140 0.23 -8.73 21.54
N TYR A 141 0.26 -7.39 21.47
CA TYR A 141 1.50 -6.63 21.20
C TYR A 141 1.82 -5.51 22.21
N LEU A 142 1.08 -5.38 23.33
CA LEU A 142 1.29 -4.30 24.32
C LEU A 142 2.74 -4.19 24.83
N LYS A 143 3.42 -5.33 24.97
CA LYS A 143 4.79 -5.41 25.49
C LYS A 143 5.83 -5.57 24.40
N ASP A 144 5.40 -5.73 23.16
CA ASP A 144 6.29 -5.98 22.04
C ASP A 144 6.95 -4.68 21.57
N THR A 145 8.03 -4.85 20.81
CA THR A 145 8.84 -3.76 20.27
C THR A 145 9.09 -3.99 18.77
N HIS A 146 9.67 -3.00 18.12
CA HIS A 146 10.00 -3.05 16.69
C HIS A 146 8.76 -3.14 15.79
N MET A 147 7.71 -2.44 16.16
CA MET A 147 6.47 -2.34 15.40
C MET A 147 6.48 -1.11 14.49
N LEU A 148 6.00 -1.30 13.27
CA LEU A 148 5.73 -0.23 12.34
C LEU A 148 4.23 -0.15 12.10
N ILE A 149 3.64 1.03 12.26
CA ILE A 149 2.27 1.32 11.87
C ILE A 149 2.33 2.26 10.68
N TYR A 150 1.93 1.74 9.51
CA TYR A 150 1.94 2.50 8.27
C TYR A 150 0.57 3.11 8.02
N CYS A 151 0.47 4.43 8.19
CA CYS A 151 -0.73 5.21 7.95
C CYS A 151 -0.75 5.78 6.53
N GLY A 152 -1.93 5.96 5.97
CA GLY A 152 -2.12 6.73 4.75
C GLY A 152 -2.01 8.22 4.98
N ALA A 153 -1.87 8.96 3.89
CA ALA A 153 -2.08 10.40 3.89
C ALA A 153 -3.60 10.72 3.92
N ALA A 154 -4.34 10.04 4.78
CA ALA A 154 -5.79 10.09 4.83
C ALA A 154 -6.33 10.78 6.08
N ARG A 155 -7.45 11.49 5.93
CA ARG A 155 -8.29 11.95 7.05
C ARG A 155 -9.21 10.82 7.50
N ASN A 156 -9.49 10.74 8.79
CA ASN A 156 -10.74 10.13 9.26
C ASN A 156 -11.89 10.94 8.66
N TYR A 157 -12.84 10.27 8.02
CA TYR A 157 -13.99 10.92 7.44
C TYR A 157 -14.74 11.73 8.52
N ASN A 158 -14.93 13.01 8.29
CA ASN A 158 -15.76 13.86 9.13
C ASN A 158 -16.78 14.57 8.23
N PRO A 159 -18.06 14.18 8.30
CA PRO A 159 -19.10 14.73 7.43
C PRO A 159 -19.34 16.25 7.60
N SER A 160 -18.80 16.86 8.66
CA SER A 160 -19.01 18.29 8.97
C SER A 160 -17.90 19.22 8.41
N LEU A 161 -16.90 18.71 7.67
CA LEU A 161 -15.79 19.53 7.16
C LEU A 161 -15.80 19.61 5.64
N ASP A 162 -15.73 20.84 5.11
CA ASP A 162 -15.70 21.16 3.69
C ASP A 162 -14.36 20.79 3.05
N SER A 163 -14.39 20.39 1.79
CA SER A 163 -13.32 19.69 1.03
C SER A 163 -12.17 20.56 0.52
N SER A 164 -11.97 21.79 1.03
CA SER A 164 -11.08 22.77 0.43
C SER A 164 -9.63 22.83 0.94
N GLU A 165 -9.24 22.03 1.96
CA GLU A 165 -7.89 22.10 2.57
C GLU A 165 -7.09 20.82 2.33
N THR A 166 -6.05 20.89 1.49
CA THR A 166 -5.42 19.72 0.87
C THR A 166 -4.22 19.12 1.62
N ASP A 167 -3.52 19.82 2.50
CA ASP A 167 -2.26 19.37 3.10
C ASP A 167 -2.31 18.99 4.59
N GLU A 168 -3.32 19.41 5.34
CA GLU A 168 -3.51 19.03 6.74
C GLU A 168 -4.09 17.61 6.93
N GLU A 169 -4.41 16.93 5.84
CA GLU A 169 -5.20 15.69 5.82
C GLU A 169 -4.44 14.43 6.25
N GLY A 170 -3.13 14.37 6.01
CA GLY A 170 -2.31 13.23 6.42
C GLY A 170 -2.04 13.16 7.92
N GLU A 171 -2.12 14.29 8.61
CA GLU A 171 -1.82 14.34 10.04
C GLU A 171 -2.88 13.68 10.93
N ARG A 172 -4.13 13.63 10.50
CA ARG A 172 -5.23 13.16 11.37
C ARG A 172 -5.18 11.67 11.66
N GLN A 173 -4.94 10.80 10.69
CA GLN A 173 -4.83 9.36 10.96
C GLN A 173 -3.59 9.05 11.81
N ILE A 174 -2.45 9.64 11.49
CA ILE A 174 -1.22 9.46 12.30
C ILE A 174 -1.41 9.99 13.71
N VAL A 175 -2.08 11.13 13.88
CA VAL A 175 -2.37 11.72 15.20
C VAL A 175 -3.34 10.84 15.99
N SER A 176 -4.42 10.36 15.36
CA SER A 176 -5.40 9.48 15.98
C SER A 176 -4.76 8.17 16.44
N VAL A 177 -4.00 7.51 15.55
CA VAL A 177 -3.27 6.28 15.85
C VAL A 177 -2.26 6.51 16.96
N SER A 178 -1.51 7.60 16.93
CA SER A 178 -0.49 7.88 17.96
C SER A 178 -1.11 8.19 19.32
N LYS A 179 -2.24 8.91 19.35
CA LYS A 179 -2.98 9.14 20.59
C LYS A 179 -3.53 7.84 21.16
N MET A 180 -4.09 6.99 20.32
CA MET A 180 -4.61 5.69 20.73
C MET A 180 -3.47 4.82 21.31
N LEU A 181 -2.35 4.71 20.63
CA LEU A 181 -1.22 3.91 21.10
C LEU A 181 -0.56 4.50 22.36
N GLY A 182 -0.34 5.82 22.38
CA GLY A 182 0.36 6.47 23.49
C GLY A 182 -0.55 6.70 24.70
N ASN A 183 -1.72 7.29 24.51
CA ASN A 183 -2.56 7.74 25.64
C ASN A 183 -3.47 6.63 26.17
N GLU A 184 -4.01 5.78 25.26
CA GLU A 184 -4.97 4.76 25.68
C GLU A 184 -4.29 3.43 26.00
N LEU A 185 -3.25 3.04 25.24
CA LEU A 185 -2.52 1.80 25.45
C LEU A 185 -1.18 1.97 26.20
N GLY A 186 -0.78 3.20 26.51
CA GLY A 186 0.43 3.48 27.28
C GLY A 186 1.74 3.13 26.58
N MET A 187 1.73 2.99 25.25
CA MET A 187 2.90 2.59 24.48
C MET A 187 3.80 3.78 24.17
N LYS A 188 5.11 3.53 24.12
CA LYS A 188 6.09 4.52 23.70
C LYS A 188 6.22 4.53 22.17
N VAL A 189 5.64 5.52 21.53
CA VAL A 189 5.60 5.65 20.07
C VAL A 189 6.31 6.92 19.60
N THR A 190 6.78 6.90 18.36
CA THR A 190 7.32 8.07 17.67
C THR A 190 6.79 8.15 16.25
N HIS A 191 6.84 9.34 15.66
CA HIS A 191 6.48 9.56 14.28
C HIS A 191 7.69 9.44 13.37
N PHE A 192 7.41 9.08 12.12
CA PHE A 192 8.38 9.11 11.05
C PHE A 192 7.69 9.61 9.77
N THR A 193 7.85 10.91 9.51
CA THR A 193 7.19 11.63 8.43
C THR A 193 8.20 12.35 7.54
N SER A 194 7.77 13.23 6.67
CA SER A 194 8.67 14.10 5.89
C SER A 194 9.17 15.31 6.70
N ALA A 195 8.58 15.57 7.87
CA ALA A 195 8.91 16.75 8.68
C ALA A 195 10.24 16.63 9.45
N GLU A 196 10.64 15.39 9.80
CA GLU A 196 11.86 15.18 10.59
C GLU A 196 13.12 15.42 9.77
N SER A 197 14.09 16.12 10.39
CA SER A 197 15.44 16.32 9.83
C SER A 197 16.21 15.00 9.70
N ALA A 198 17.28 14.99 8.90
CA ALA A 198 18.14 13.81 8.73
C ALA A 198 18.75 13.33 10.07
N GLN A 199 19.09 14.26 10.97
CA GLN A 199 19.62 13.93 12.30
C GLN A 199 18.56 13.29 13.19
N GLU A 200 17.35 13.83 13.22
CA GLU A 200 16.23 13.27 13.98
C GLU A 200 15.87 11.87 13.47
N ARG A 201 15.79 11.67 12.16
CA ARG A 201 15.57 10.36 11.56
C ARG A 201 16.64 9.35 11.96
N SER A 202 17.91 9.75 11.99
CA SER A 202 19.00 8.87 12.43
C SER A 202 18.85 8.50 13.91
N ARG A 203 18.50 9.48 14.77
CA ARG A 203 18.26 9.26 16.19
C ARG A 203 17.07 8.30 16.41
N ILE A 204 15.95 8.54 15.75
CA ILE A 204 14.76 7.68 15.85
C ILE A 204 15.10 6.24 15.44
N LYS A 205 15.83 6.04 14.33
CA LYS A 205 16.25 4.71 13.90
C LYS A 205 17.09 3.99 14.95
N THR A 206 18.04 4.67 15.57
CA THR A 206 18.91 4.09 16.61
C THR A 206 18.10 3.74 17.85
N GLN A 207 17.26 4.64 18.34
CA GLN A 207 16.42 4.42 19.51
C GLN A 207 15.41 3.29 19.28
N PHE A 208 14.81 3.23 18.11
CA PHE A 208 13.90 2.15 17.74
C PHE A 208 14.61 0.80 17.60
N ALA A 209 15.81 0.76 17.01
CA ALA A 209 16.58 -0.46 16.87
C ALA A 209 17.01 -1.04 18.23
N ASN A 210 17.20 -0.20 19.24
CA ASN A 210 17.52 -0.58 20.61
C ASN A 210 16.25 -0.83 21.47
N ALA A 211 15.06 -0.58 20.90
CA ALA A 211 13.79 -0.58 21.65
C ALA A 211 13.79 0.34 22.90
N ASP A 212 14.54 1.44 22.84
CA ASP A 212 14.67 2.40 23.93
C ASP A 212 14.68 3.85 23.36
N PRO A 213 13.65 4.64 23.66
CA PRO A 213 12.45 4.29 24.40
C PRO A 213 11.33 3.71 23.54
N TYR A 214 11.45 3.70 22.20
CA TYR A 214 10.33 3.48 21.30
C TYR A 214 10.03 2.00 21.03
N GLN A 215 8.77 1.63 21.25
CA GLN A 215 8.21 0.33 20.91
C GLN A 215 7.71 0.29 19.45
N ALA A 216 7.16 1.42 18.99
CA ALA A 216 6.56 1.52 17.67
C ALA A 216 6.91 2.85 16.97
N ILE A 217 6.95 2.77 15.64
CA ILE A 217 7.01 3.92 14.74
C ILE A 217 5.68 4.04 14.01
N VAL A 218 5.06 5.20 14.04
CA VAL A 218 3.90 5.55 13.20
C VAL A 218 4.39 6.38 12.02
N ALA A 219 4.17 5.89 10.80
CA ALA A 219 4.78 6.45 9.60
C ALA A 219 3.76 6.75 8.50
N ILE A 220 3.99 7.83 7.74
CA ILE A 220 3.26 8.16 6.52
C ILE A 220 4.28 8.27 5.37
N LYS A 221 4.00 7.63 4.22
CA LYS A 221 4.76 7.75 2.95
C LYS A 221 6.28 7.61 3.00
N CYS A 222 6.91 7.81 4.15
CA CYS A 222 8.36 7.87 4.31
C CYS A 222 9.08 6.51 4.19
N LEU A 223 8.33 5.41 4.04
CA LEU A 223 8.92 4.12 3.70
C LEU A 223 9.04 3.91 2.19
N ASP A 224 8.49 4.79 1.38
CA ASP A 224 8.49 4.65 -0.07
C ASP A 224 9.86 5.03 -0.67
N GLU A 225 10.61 5.97 -0.04
CA GLU A 225 11.92 6.38 -0.52
C GLU A 225 12.96 6.52 0.62
N GLY A 226 14.13 5.89 0.45
CA GLY A 226 15.34 6.17 1.26
C GLY A 226 15.34 5.73 2.72
N VAL A 227 14.26 5.22 3.29
CA VAL A 227 14.20 4.82 4.70
C VAL A 227 14.57 3.35 4.88
N ASN A 228 15.64 3.11 5.63
CA ASN A 228 16.11 1.77 5.98
C ASN A 228 15.98 1.55 7.48
N ILE A 229 15.03 0.70 7.90
CA ILE A 229 14.83 0.27 9.30
C ILE A 229 14.73 -1.26 9.36
N PRO A 230 15.85 -1.99 9.29
CA PRO A 230 15.85 -3.46 9.24
C PRO A 230 15.30 -4.12 10.50
N SER A 231 15.31 -3.39 11.63
CA SER A 231 14.84 -3.88 12.93
C SER A 231 13.32 -4.08 13.03
N ILE A 232 12.52 -3.62 12.05
CA ILE A 232 11.07 -3.85 12.04
C ILE A 232 10.78 -5.35 12.05
N LYS A 233 10.01 -5.82 13.05
CA LYS A 233 9.56 -7.21 13.18
C LYS A 233 8.10 -7.36 12.78
N THR A 234 7.24 -6.43 13.20
CA THR A 234 5.81 -6.44 12.93
C THR A 234 5.41 -5.16 12.22
N ALA A 235 4.71 -5.28 11.13
CA ALA A 235 4.16 -4.15 10.37
C ALA A 235 2.64 -4.21 10.32
N PHE A 236 1.98 -3.11 10.63
CA PHE A 236 0.54 -2.89 10.49
C PHE A 236 0.32 -1.89 9.35
N ILE A 237 -0.23 -2.34 8.23
CA ILE A 237 -0.43 -1.54 7.02
C ILE A 237 -1.89 -1.10 6.97
N LEU A 238 -2.20 0.09 7.52
CA LEU A 238 -3.57 0.62 7.52
C LEU A 238 -3.94 1.19 6.16
N ALA A 239 -2.97 1.71 5.44
CA ALA A 239 -3.19 2.26 4.11
C ALA A 239 -2.23 1.62 3.12
N SER A 240 -2.77 0.79 2.27
CA SER A 240 -2.04 0.24 1.13
C SER A 240 -2.31 1.09 -0.10
N SER A 241 -1.29 1.30 -0.90
CA SER A 241 -1.45 1.83 -2.23
C SER A 241 -1.99 0.74 -3.15
N THR A 242 -2.78 1.12 -4.14
CA THR A 242 -3.18 0.24 -5.23
C THR A 242 -2.05 0.02 -6.22
N ASN A 243 -1.00 0.83 -6.15
CA ASN A 243 0.19 0.70 -6.99
C ASN A 243 1.06 -0.49 -6.53
N PRO A 244 1.18 -1.56 -7.34
CA PRO A 244 1.97 -2.75 -7.01
C PRO A 244 3.40 -2.43 -6.59
N LYS A 245 4.02 -1.49 -7.27
CA LYS A 245 5.38 -1.03 -6.98
C LYS A 245 5.54 -0.56 -5.54
N GLU A 246 4.63 0.28 -5.08
CA GLU A 246 4.74 0.87 -3.75
C GLU A 246 4.60 -0.20 -2.66
N TYR A 247 3.62 -1.09 -2.76
CA TYR A 247 3.44 -2.10 -1.73
C TYR A 247 4.51 -3.20 -1.78
N ILE A 248 5.05 -3.56 -2.95
CA ILE A 248 6.20 -4.47 -3.08
C ILE A 248 7.43 -3.86 -2.42
N GLN A 249 7.73 -2.59 -2.68
CA GLN A 249 8.86 -1.89 -2.05
C GLN A 249 8.70 -1.80 -0.54
N ARG A 250 7.50 -1.46 -0.03
CA ARG A 250 7.21 -1.42 1.41
C ARG A 250 7.44 -2.77 2.06
N ARG A 251 6.89 -3.84 1.46
CA ARG A 251 7.09 -5.21 1.93
C ARG A 251 8.57 -5.58 1.97
N GLY A 252 9.32 -5.34 0.89
CA GLY A 252 10.75 -5.61 0.83
C GLY A 252 11.54 -4.93 1.95
N ARG A 253 11.15 -3.73 2.37
CA ARG A 253 11.80 -3.02 3.50
C ARG A 253 11.50 -3.65 4.86
N VAL A 254 10.28 -4.14 5.07
CA VAL A 254 9.91 -4.88 6.29
C VAL A 254 10.66 -6.20 6.37
N LEU A 255 10.97 -6.84 5.24
CA LEU A 255 11.63 -8.15 5.19
C LEU A 255 13.16 -8.10 5.28
N ARG A 256 13.77 -6.93 5.43
CA ARG A 256 15.23 -6.84 5.56
C ARG A 256 15.76 -7.62 6.73
N LYS A 257 16.89 -8.26 6.54
CA LYS A 257 17.58 -9.03 7.57
C LYS A 257 18.04 -8.13 8.72
N TYR A 258 17.85 -8.61 9.94
CA TYR A 258 18.33 -7.99 11.16
C TYR A 258 18.72 -9.04 12.19
N LYS A 259 19.71 -8.75 13.04
CA LYS A 259 20.20 -9.67 14.05
C LYS A 259 19.05 -10.14 14.97
N GLY A 260 18.86 -11.45 15.06
CA GLY A 260 17.79 -12.06 15.87
C GLY A 260 16.39 -12.04 15.26
N LYS A 261 16.22 -11.52 14.04
CA LYS A 261 14.95 -11.55 13.32
C LYS A 261 14.87 -12.81 12.46
N LYS A 262 14.08 -13.79 12.90
CA LYS A 262 13.87 -15.07 12.20
C LYS A 262 12.78 -14.96 11.13
N PHE A 263 11.72 -14.21 11.41
CA PHE A 263 10.62 -13.90 10.50
C PHE A 263 10.07 -12.50 10.78
N ALA A 264 9.30 -11.98 9.85
CA ALA A 264 8.50 -10.78 10.04
C ALA A 264 7.01 -11.13 10.12
N VAL A 265 6.21 -10.23 10.64
CA VAL A 265 4.74 -10.34 10.66
C VAL A 265 4.15 -9.12 9.99
N ILE A 266 3.25 -9.33 9.03
CA ILE A 266 2.57 -8.25 8.31
C ILE A 266 1.07 -8.41 8.53
N TYR A 267 0.45 -7.41 9.14
CA TYR A 267 -0.99 -7.21 9.20
C TYR A 267 -1.39 -6.18 8.15
N ASP A 268 -2.18 -6.58 7.17
CA ASP A 268 -2.64 -5.70 6.07
C ASP A 268 -4.15 -5.46 6.21
N PHE A 269 -4.53 -4.20 6.39
CA PHE A 269 -5.93 -3.83 6.62
C PHE A 269 -6.67 -3.69 5.29
N VAL A 270 -7.45 -4.70 4.99
CA VAL A 270 -8.26 -4.87 3.78
C VAL A 270 -9.63 -4.24 4.01
N THR A 271 -10.02 -3.30 3.14
CA THR A 271 -11.30 -2.59 3.30
C THR A 271 -12.34 -3.14 2.34
N LEU A 272 -13.44 -3.64 2.88
CA LEU A 272 -14.61 -4.05 2.11
C LEU A 272 -15.71 -3.00 2.17
N PRO A 273 -16.61 -2.94 1.18
CA PRO A 273 -17.77 -2.05 1.22
C PRO A 273 -18.69 -2.36 2.41
N THR A 274 -19.02 -3.64 2.59
CA THR A 274 -19.90 -4.15 3.65
C THR A 274 -19.26 -5.37 4.32
N ALA A 275 -19.74 -5.76 5.49
CA ALA A 275 -19.33 -7.01 6.12
C ALA A 275 -19.67 -8.21 5.22
N ILE A 276 -18.88 -9.25 5.25
CA ILE A 276 -19.04 -10.44 4.39
C ILE A 276 -20.44 -11.07 4.60
N ASP A 277 -20.87 -11.15 5.85
CA ASP A 277 -22.15 -11.75 6.24
C ASP A 277 -23.37 -10.92 5.77
N ASP A 278 -23.17 -9.63 5.48
CA ASP A 278 -24.21 -8.70 5.04
C ASP A 278 -24.29 -8.58 3.50
N VAL A 279 -23.44 -9.28 2.78
CA VAL A 279 -23.46 -9.29 1.31
C VAL A 279 -24.71 -10.06 0.84
N GLN A 280 -25.72 -9.34 0.33
CA GLN A 280 -26.94 -9.97 -0.19
C GLN A 280 -26.65 -10.56 -1.57
N TYR A 281 -26.79 -11.87 -1.71
CA TYR A 281 -26.74 -12.57 -2.99
C TYR A 281 -27.74 -11.94 -3.98
N GLY A 282 -27.25 -11.49 -5.12
CA GLY A 282 -28.11 -10.93 -6.19
C GLY A 282 -28.60 -9.50 -5.94
N SER A 283 -28.19 -8.83 -4.85
CA SER A 283 -28.27 -7.37 -4.84
C SER A 283 -27.32 -6.85 -5.92
N ASP A 284 -27.80 -5.90 -6.75
CA ASP A 284 -26.94 -5.13 -7.64
C ASP A 284 -25.90 -4.37 -6.80
N GLY A 285 -24.93 -5.12 -6.25
CA GLY A 285 -23.72 -4.53 -5.69
C GLY A 285 -23.22 -3.59 -6.77
N SER A 286 -23.12 -2.32 -6.47
CA SER A 286 -22.70 -1.38 -7.49
C SER A 286 -21.40 -1.92 -8.10
N ASN A 287 -21.17 -1.81 -9.40
CA ASN A 287 -19.91 -2.22 -10.04
C ASN A 287 -18.67 -1.65 -9.31
N PHE A 288 -18.88 -0.59 -8.54
CA PHE A 288 -17.86 0.05 -7.71
C PHE A 288 -17.48 -0.79 -6.48
N ASP A 289 -18.46 -1.42 -5.84
CA ASP A 289 -18.22 -2.27 -4.66
C ASP A 289 -17.39 -3.48 -5.07
N LEU A 290 -17.75 -4.13 -6.20
CA LEU A 290 -16.99 -5.24 -6.77
C LEU A 290 -15.55 -4.84 -7.15
N SER A 291 -15.39 -3.66 -7.75
CA SER A 291 -14.06 -3.15 -8.12
C SER A 291 -13.15 -2.93 -6.90
N LEU A 292 -13.70 -2.46 -5.77
CA LEU A 292 -12.94 -2.33 -4.52
C LEU A 292 -12.52 -3.71 -4.01
N VAL A 293 -13.46 -4.65 -3.91
CA VAL A 293 -13.19 -6.01 -3.42
C VAL A 293 -12.15 -6.71 -4.28
N LYS A 294 -12.29 -6.63 -5.61
CA LYS A 294 -11.34 -7.23 -6.56
C LYS A 294 -9.92 -6.72 -6.34
N ARG A 295 -9.73 -5.41 -6.19
CA ARG A 295 -8.40 -4.82 -5.93
C ARG A 295 -7.79 -5.29 -4.61
N GLU A 296 -8.60 -5.35 -3.56
CA GLU A 296 -8.16 -5.86 -2.28
C GLU A 296 -7.75 -7.34 -2.38
N MET A 297 -8.50 -8.17 -3.10
CA MET A 297 -8.20 -9.59 -3.31
C MET A 297 -6.89 -9.79 -4.10
N VAL A 298 -6.65 -9.02 -5.17
CA VAL A 298 -5.40 -9.06 -5.94
C VAL A 298 -4.20 -8.77 -5.03
N ARG A 299 -4.30 -7.74 -4.19
CA ARG A 299 -3.25 -7.40 -3.24
C ARG A 299 -3.03 -8.50 -2.21
N MET A 300 -4.12 -9.05 -1.65
CA MET A 300 -4.04 -10.17 -0.71
C MET A 300 -3.37 -11.39 -1.34
N LYS A 301 -3.73 -11.75 -2.57
CA LYS A 301 -3.13 -12.87 -3.30
C LYS A 301 -1.62 -12.70 -3.40
N GLU A 302 -1.17 -11.54 -3.86
CA GLU A 302 0.27 -11.28 -4.03
C GLU A 302 1.05 -11.29 -2.71
N PHE A 303 0.48 -10.76 -1.62
CA PHE A 303 1.14 -10.82 -0.32
C PHE A 303 1.10 -12.22 0.31
N GLY A 304 0.00 -12.95 0.09
CA GLY A 304 -0.22 -14.27 0.67
C GLY A 304 0.61 -15.36 0.02
N GLU A 305 0.75 -15.34 -1.31
CA GLU A 305 1.35 -16.41 -2.11
C GLU A 305 2.74 -16.83 -1.64
N ILE A 306 3.60 -15.89 -1.30
CA ILE A 306 4.98 -16.15 -0.85
C ILE A 306 5.16 -16.05 0.67
N SER A 307 4.07 -15.95 1.44
CA SER A 307 4.09 -15.93 2.90
C SER A 307 4.34 -17.33 3.48
N MET A 308 4.56 -17.40 4.78
CA MET A 308 4.68 -18.68 5.50
C MET A 308 3.32 -19.36 5.79
N ASN A 309 2.21 -18.64 5.56
CA ASN A 309 0.83 -19.09 5.80
C ASN A 309 -0.11 -18.81 4.62
N PRO A 310 0.21 -19.23 3.37
CA PRO A 310 -0.60 -18.88 2.20
C PRO A 310 -2.03 -19.39 2.28
N ALA A 311 -2.25 -20.55 2.87
CA ALA A 311 -3.58 -21.17 2.99
C ALA A 311 -4.61 -20.29 3.72
N ASP A 312 -4.18 -19.46 4.69
CA ASP A 312 -5.08 -18.53 5.39
C ASP A 312 -5.62 -17.45 4.42
N THR A 313 -4.77 -16.97 3.53
CA THR A 313 -5.13 -15.99 2.52
C THR A 313 -6.01 -16.60 1.43
N ASP A 314 -5.65 -17.78 0.93
CA ASP A 314 -6.41 -18.48 -0.11
C ASP A 314 -7.83 -18.78 0.37
N LYS A 315 -7.98 -19.20 1.62
CA LYS A 315 -9.29 -19.42 2.23
C LYS A 315 -10.12 -18.13 2.25
N LEU A 316 -9.56 -17.02 2.69
CA LEU A 316 -10.26 -15.74 2.74
C LEU A 316 -10.63 -15.24 1.34
N ILE A 317 -9.75 -15.40 0.35
CA ILE A 317 -10.03 -15.06 -1.04
C ILE A 317 -11.21 -15.89 -1.57
N SER A 318 -11.24 -17.20 -1.27
CA SER A 318 -12.37 -18.05 -1.65
C SER A 318 -13.68 -17.60 -0.99
N GLU A 319 -13.68 -17.29 0.30
CA GLU A 319 -14.85 -16.79 1.02
C GLU A 319 -15.37 -15.48 0.40
N LEU A 320 -14.47 -14.55 0.01
CA LEU A 320 -14.83 -13.31 -0.65
C LEU A 320 -15.37 -13.54 -2.07
N SER A 321 -14.74 -14.44 -2.85
CA SER A 321 -15.23 -14.83 -4.17
C SER A 321 -16.66 -15.36 -4.10
N ASP A 322 -16.91 -16.26 -3.17
CA ASP A 322 -18.24 -16.86 -2.99
C ASP A 322 -19.27 -15.80 -2.56
N ALA A 323 -18.92 -14.93 -1.59
CA ALA A 323 -19.81 -13.91 -1.08
C ALA A 323 -20.19 -12.86 -2.14
N TYR A 324 -19.23 -12.43 -2.94
CA TYR A 324 -19.45 -11.40 -3.97
C TYR A 324 -19.75 -11.95 -5.37
N GLY A 325 -19.81 -13.29 -5.53
CA GLY A 325 -20.10 -13.93 -6.82
C GLY A 325 -19.05 -13.63 -7.88
N MET A 326 -17.77 -13.53 -7.49
CA MET A 326 -16.65 -13.25 -8.39
C MET A 326 -15.87 -14.52 -8.71
N ASP A 327 -15.40 -14.66 -9.95
CA ASP A 327 -14.49 -15.75 -10.31
C ASP A 327 -13.04 -15.37 -9.89
N ILE A 328 -12.34 -16.32 -9.25
CA ILE A 328 -10.93 -16.14 -8.84
C ILE A 328 -10.03 -15.96 -10.07
N ILE A 329 -10.40 -16.53 -11.23
CA ILE A 329 -9.67 -16.41 -12.49
C ILE A 329 -9.61 -14.95 -12.96
N ASP A 330 -10.66 -14.18 -12.72
CA ASP A 330 -10.72 -12.75 -13.07
C ASP A 330 -9.72 -11.88 -12.29
N LEU A 331 -9.09 -12.42 -11.24
CA LEU A 331 -8.07 -11.70 -10.48
C LEU A 331 -6.74 -11.55 -11.23
N ASP A 332 -6.48 -12.37 -12.23
CA ASP A 332 -5.25 -12.33 -13.03
C ASP A 332 -5.35 -11.33 -14.20
N GLU A 333 -6.55 -10.89 -14.56
CA GLU A 333 -6.77 -9.85 -15.57
C GLU A 333 -6.81 -8.47 -14.94
N GLY A 334 -5.75 -7.69 -15.19
CA GLY A 334 -5.47 -6.32 -14.74
C GLY A 334 -6.62 -5.45 -14.19
N VAL A 335 -6.70 -5.33 -12.87
CA VAL A 335 -7.65 -4.45 -12.14
C VAL A 335 -7.13 -3.00 -12.04
N TYR A 336 -6.02 -2.70 -12.67
CA TYR A 336 -5.27 -1.46 -12.45
C TYR A 336 -5.75 -0.26 -13.30
N ASP A 337 -6.89 -0.35 -13.97
CA ASP A 337 -7.26 0.60 -15.03
C ASP A 337 -7.72 1.99 -14.56
N TYR A 338 -7.83 2.31 -13.27
CA TYR A 338 -8.54 3.54 -12.86
C TYR A 338 -7.94 4.34 -11.67
N GLU A 339 -6.62 4.25 -11.41
CA GLU A 339 -5.99 5.17 -10.43
C GLU A 339 -4.74 5.87 -10.92
#